data_abeeed7a300f3de4af0fe62e87ced55d
#
_entry.id   abeeed7a300f3de4af0fe62e87ced55d
#
_cell.length_a   1.000
_cell.length_b   1.000
_cell.length_c   1.000
_cell.angle_alpha   90.00
_cell.angle_beta   90.00
_cell.angle_gamma   90.00
#
_symmetry.space_group_name_H-M   'P 1'
#
loop_
_entity.id
_entity.type
_entity.pdbx_description
1 polymer ?
#
loop_
_entity_poly.entity_id
_entity_poly.type
_entity_poly.pdbx_seq_one_letter_code
_entity_poly.pdbx_strand_id
1 'polypeptide(L)'
;AFCLNLGLIANSITTRTFLAGYTRFFNRLESLLFTLLSISFLLLIVSFINSDFSVKLVANNSHALKPILYKVAGAWGNHEGSMLLWVLILSVYLFLFQATSSNYPKALVRNVILIQLSTTALFLFYLLILSNPFERLEFPPLNGQDLNPILQDVLLVCLLYTSDAADDLLC
;
A
#
# COMPACT_ATOMS: atom_id res chain seq x y z
N ALA A 1 6.49 7.76 5.31
CA ALA A 1 5.21 7.17 5.73
C ALA A 1 5.34 6.43 7.07
N PHE A 2 6.29 5.49 7.22
CA PHE A 2 6.49 4.72 8.46
C PHE A 2 6.76 5.61 9.70
N CYS A 3 7.70 6.56 9.59
CA CYS A 3 8.01 7.49 10.68
C CYS A 3 6.82 8.38 11.06
N LEU A 4 6.02 8.80 10.07
CA LEU A 4 4.79 9.55 10.32
C LEU A 4 3.75 8.70 11.07
N ASN A 5 3.61 7.43 10.70
CA ASN A 5 2.67 6.52 11.34
C ASN A 5 3.05 6.27 12.81
N LEU A 6 4.32 6.00 13.11
CA LEU A 6 4.81 5.86 14.48
C LEU A 6 4.60 7.14 15.31
N GLY A 7 4.83 8.31 14.72
CA GLY A 7 4.57 9.59 15.37
C GLY A 7 3.08 9.77 15.73
N LEU A 8 2.18 9.36 14.83
CA LEU A 8 0.74 9.41 15.08
C LEU A 8 0.32 8.47 16.23
N ILE A 9 0.87 7.25 16.29
CA ILE A 9 0.59 6.30 17.38
C ILE A 9 1.07 6.83 18.72
N ALA A 10 2.33 7.24 18.81
CA ALA A 10 2.92 7.74 20.06
C ALA A 10 2.11 8.90 20.63
N ASN A 11 1.68 9.81 19.75
CA ASN A 11 0.94 10.99 20.14
C ASN A 11 -0.50 10.67 20.59
N SER A 12 -1.16 9.69 19.98
CA SER A 12 -2.52 9.29 20.35
C SER A 12 -2.59 8.57 21.71
N ILE A 13 -1.50 7.92 22.15
CA ILE A 13 -1.39 7.26 23.45
C ILE A 13 -1.20 8.29 24.59
N THR A 14 -0.43 9.34 24.36
CA THR A 14 0.00 10.28 25.40
C THR A 14 -1.09 11.28 25.82
N THR A 15 -2.15 11.47 25.03
CA THR A 15 -3.06 12.61 25.18
C THR A 15 -4.44 12.31 25.72
N ARG A 16 -4.58 12.03 27.01
CA ARG A 16 -5.88 12.18 27.70
C ARG A 16 -6.32 13.65 27.89
N THR A 17 -5.42 14.61 27.79
CA THR A 17 -5.66 16.01 28.23
C THR A 17 -5.58 17.10 27.14
N PHE A 18 -5.11 16.78 25.91
CA PHE A 18 -4.83 17.80 24.89
C PHE A 18 -5.75 17.76 23.64
N LEU A 19 -6.96 17.26 23.76
CA LEU A 19 -7.80 16.81 22.63
C LEU A 19 -8.35 17.87 21.66
N ALA A 20 -8.43 19.14 22.03
CA ALA A 20 -9.07 20.14 21.15
C ALA A 20 -8.13 20.79 20.11
N GLY A 21 -6.83 20.90 20.39
CA GLY A 21 -5.82 21.42 19.44
C GLY A 21 -5.27 20.36 18.49
N TYR A 22 -5.28 19.12 18.94
CA TYR A 22 -4.66 17.97 18.26
C TYR A 22 -5.43 17.43 17.07
N THR A 23 -6.76 17.53 17.05
CA THR A 23 -7.57 16.98 15.95
C THR A 23 -7.19 17.54 14.58
N ARG A 24 -6.88 18.83 14.49
CA ARG A 24 -6.44 19.43 13.22
C ARG A 24 -5.06 18.95 12.77
N PHE A 25 -4.15 18.72 13.71
CA PHE A 25 -2.81 18.23 13.44
C PHE A 25 -2.86 16.78 12.95
N PHE A 26 -3.62 15.91 13.64
CA PHE A 26 -3.84 14.52 13.22
C PHE A 26 -4.45 14.43 11.83
N ASN A 27 -5.50 15.20 11.56
CA ASN A 27 -6.14 15.20 10.25
C ASN A 27 -5.15 15.59 9.13
N ARG A 28 -4.25 16.54 9.38
CA ARG A 28 -3.22 16.91 8.39
C ARG A 28 -2.18 15.80 8.20
N LEU A 29 -1.73 15.18 9.29
CA LEU A 29 -0.74 14.09 9.20
C LEU A 29 -1.29 12.87 8.48
N GLU A 30 -2.54 12.53 8.70
CA GLU A 30 -3.19 11.41 8.02
C GLU A 30 -3.46 11.71 6.54
N SER A 31 -3.89 12.93 6.22
CA SER A 31 -3.98 13.37 4.82
C SER A 31 -2.61 13.30 4.12
N LEU A 32 -1.53 13.65 4.83
CA LEU A 32 -0.18 13.52 4.31
C LEU A 32 0.23 12.07 4.12
N LEU A 33 -0.07 11.19 5.07
CA LEU A 33 0.17 9.75 4.96
C LEU A 33 -0.54 9.16 3.74
N PHE A 34 -1.83 9.43 3.60
CA PHE A 34 -2.63 9.01 2.44
C PHE A 34 -2.04 9.55 1.13
N THR A 35 -1.68 10.82 1.07
CA THR A 35 -1.10 11.43 -0.12
C THR A 35 0.23 10.78 -0.49
N LEU A 36 1.13 10.55 0.48
CA LEU A 36 2.42 9.91 0.23
C LEU A 36 2.26 8.47 -0.24
N LEU A 37 1.34 7.70 0.34
CA LEU A 37 1.06 6.32 -0.09
C LEU A 37 0.45 6.28 -1.49
N SER A 38 -0.47 7.21 -1.79
CA SER A 38 -1.04 7.34 -3.14
C SER A 38 0.02 7.67 -4.19
N ILE A 39 0.90 8.61 -3.89
CA ILE A 39 2.03 8.95 -4.78
C ILE A 39 2.95 7.74 -4.95
N SER A 40 3.30 7.02 -3.87
CA SER A 40 4.15 5.84 -3.94
C SER A 40 3.54 4.77 -4.84
N PHE A 41 2.25 4.48 -4.69
CA PHE A 41 1.58 3.49 -5.53
C PHE A 41 1.48 3.94 -7.00
N LEU A 42 1.20 5.22 -7.26
CA LEU A 42 1.20 5.77 -8.62
C LEU A 42 2.60 5.70 -9.26
N LEU A 43 3.66 5.99 -8.52
CA LEU A 43 5.04 5.86 -9.01
C LEU A 43 5.36 4.40 -9.35
N LEU A 44 4.87 3.44 -8.58
CA LEU A 44 5.02 2.02 -8.90
C LEU A 44 4.31 1.68 -10.22
N ILE A 45 3.06 2.12 -10.40
CA ILE A 45 2.32 1.96 -11.67
C ILE A 45 3.08 2.58 -12.85
N VAL A 46 3.60 3.80 -12.69
CA VAL A 46 4.39 4.47 -13.73
C VAL A 46 5.65 3.68 -14.08
N SER A 47 6.34 3.09 -13.11
CA SER A 47 7.51 2.24 -13.35
C SER A 47 7.14 1.00 -14.18
N PHE A 48 5.98 0.38 -13.93
CA PHE A 48 5.47 -0.74 -14.73
C PHE A 48 5.10 -0.32 -16.15
N ILE A 49 4.41 0.81 -16.33
CA ILE A 49 4.03 1.32 -17.66
C ILE A 49 5.28 1.61 -18.50
N ASN A 50 6.28 2.25 -17.91
CA ASN A 50 7.54 2.59 -18.57
C ASN A 50 8.47 1.38 -18.74
N SER A 51 8.12 0.20 -18.19
CA SER A 51 8.97 -0.98 -18.19
C SER A 51 10.37 -0.70 -17.63
N ASP A 52 10.43 -0.01 -16.48
CA ASP A 52 11.68 0.31 -15.81
C ASP A 52 12.26 -0.94 -15.12
N PHE A 53 13.00 -1.72 -15.88
CA PHE A 53 13.62 -2.97 -15.39
C PHE A 53 14.76 -2.75 -14.39
N SER A 54 15.10 -1.51 -14.04
CA SER A 54 15.98 -1.22 -12.92
C SER A 54 15.32 -1.55 -11.58
N VAL A 55 13.97 -1.52 -11.52
CA VAL A 55 13.19 -1.95 -10.38
C VAL A 55 13.00 -3.46 -10.44
N LYS A 56 13.48 -4.19 -9.43
CA LYS A 56 13.43 -5.65 -9.32
C LYS A 56 12.04 -6.21 -9.54
N LEU A 57 11.03 -5.55 -8.95
CA LEU A 57 9.64 -5.95 -9.07
C LEU A 57 9.14 -5.89 -10.51
N VAL A 58 9.47 -4.84 -11.25
CA VAL A 58 9.12 -4.67 -12.66
C VAL A 58 9.84 -5.70 -13.53
N ALA A 59 11.12 -5.94 -13.26
CA ALA A 59 11.93 -6.93 -13.99
C ALA A 59 11.36 -8.36 -13.84
N ASN A 60 10.84 -8.71 -12.67
CA ASN A 60 10.31 -10.04 -12.40
C ASN A 60 8.87 -10.25 -12.90
N ASN A 61 8.06 -9.19 -13.01
CA ASN A 61 6.61 -9.30 -13.26
C ASN A 61 6.11 -8.55 -14.49
N SER A 62 6.99 -8.03 -15.34
CA SER A 62 6.59 -7.30 -16.55
C SER A 62 7.48 -7.66 -17.75
N HIS A 63 6.99 -7.34 -18.95
CA HIS A 63 7.72 -7.52 -20.21
C HIS A 63 7.48 -6.31 -21.12
N ALA A 64 8.47 -5.93 -21.93
CA ALA A 64 8.40 -4.72 -22.76
C ALA A 64 7.22 -4.73 -23.74
N LEU A 65 6.90 -5.89 -24.32
CA LEU A 65 5.86 -6.06 -25.35
C LEU A 65 4.44 -6.23 -24.77
N LYS A 66 4.26 -6.19 -23.44
CA LYS A 66 2.93 -6.35 -22.83
C LYS A 66 2.02 -5.16 -23.09
N PRO A 67 0.70 -5.41 -23.33
CA PRO A 67 -0.31 -4.37 -23.32
C PRO A 67 -0.32 -3.60 -21.99
N ILE A 68 -0.60 -2.31 -22.05
CA ILE A 68 -0.57 -1.41 -20.88
C ILE A 68 -1.45 -1.91 -19.71
N LEU A 69 -2.62 -2.49 -20.04
CA LEU A 69 -3.54 -3.02 -19.03
C LEU A 69 -2.86 -4.07 -18.13
N TYR A 70 -2.13 -5.01 -18.73
CA TYR A 70 -1.41 -6.05 -17.96
C TYR A 70 -0.17 -5.52 -17.26
N LYS A 71 0.46 -4.45 -17.78
CA LYS A 71 1.53 -3.76 -17.07
C LYS A 71 1.00 -3.11 -15.79
N VAL A 72 -0.12 -2.40 -15.89
CA VAL A 72 -0.78 -1.78 -14.73
C VAL A 72 -1.20 -2.84 -13.71
N ALA A 73 -1.81 -3.95 -14.17
CA ALA A 73 -2.17 -5.07 -13.32
C ALA A 73 -0.95 -5.70 -12.63
N GLY A 74 0.19 -5.76 -13.30
CA GLY A 74 1.44 -6.22 -12.74
C GLY A 74 1.88 -5.44 -11.48
N ALA A 75 1.45 -4.19 -11.32
CA ALA A 75 1.80 -3.40 -10.15
C ALA A 75 1.23 -3.97 -8.83
N TRP A 76 0.13 -4.70 -8.87
CA TRP A 76 -0.46 -5.38 -7.69
C TRP A 76 -0.58 -6.89 -7.85
N GLY A 77 -0.28 -7.44 -9.03
CA GLY A 77 -0.27 -8.88 -9.29
C GLY A 77 0.93 -9.63 -8.72
N ASN A 78 1.54 -9.13 -7.66
CA ASN A 78 2.70 -9.69 -6.97
C ASN A 78 2.62 -9.36 -5.48
N HIS A 79 3.41 -10.05 -4.67
CA HIS A 79 3.37 -9.90 -3.21
C HIS A 79 3.67 -8.47 -2.74
N GLU A 80 4.76 -7.87 -3.22
CA GLU A 80 5.24 -6.56 -2.75
C GLU A 80 4.29 -5.43 -3.15
N GLY A 81 3.81 -5.45 -4.40
CA GLY A 81 2.89 -4.44 -4.90
C GLY A 81 1.49 -4.57 -4.30
N SER A 82 1.01 -5.80 -4.07
CA SER A 82 -0.28 -6.02 -3.40
C SER A 82 -0.24 -5.56 -1.95
N MET A 83 0.85 -5.79 -1.22
CA MET A 83 1.01 -5.28 0.14
C MET A 83 1.01 -3.76 0.20
N LEU A 84 1.63 -3.07 -0.77
CA LEU A 84 1.58 -1.62 -0.86
C LEU A 84 0.15 -1.12 -1.14
N LEU A 85 -0.59 -1.83 -2.00
CA LEU A 85 -2.01 -1.53 -2.25
C LEU A 85 -2.86 -1.71 -0.99
N TRP A 86 -2.62 -2.76 -0.20
CA TRP A 86 -3.30 -2.98 1.08
C TRP A 86 -3.09 -1.82 2.05
N VAL A 87 -1.86 -1.38 2.22
CA VAL A 87 -1.53 -0.24 3.07
C VAL A 87 -2.21 1.04 2.57
N LEU A 88 -2.27 1.23 1.25
CA LEU A 88 -3.01 2.34 0.65
C LEU A 88 -4.51 2.26 0.98
N ILE A 89 -5.13 1.09 0.81
CA ILE A 89 -6.55 0.88 1.14
C ILE A 89 -6.83 1.16 2.62
N LEU A 90 -5.97 0.68 3.52
CA LEU A 90 -6.07 0.99 4.94
C LEU A 90 -6.03 2.50 5.21
N SER A 91 -5.15 3.23 4.53
CA SER A 91 -5.05 4.69 4.68
C SER A 91 -6.27 5.42 4.10
N VAL A 92 -6.85 4.93 3.00
CA VAL A 92 -8.12 5.45 2.44
C VAL A 92 -9.26 5.30 3.44
N TYR A 93 -9.41 4.12 4.04
CA TYR A 93 -10.45 3.89 5.03
C TYR A 93 -10.30 4.79 6.27
N LEU A 94 -9.06 4.98 6.74
CA LEU A 94 -8.80 5.87 7.84
C LEU A 94 -9.16 7.32 7.50
N PHE A 95 -8.78 7.78 6.33
CA PHE A 95 -9.12 9.11 5.82
C PHE A 95 -10.64 9.33 5.73
N LEU A 96 -11.38 8.36 5.14
CA LEU A 96 -12.82 8.40 5.04
C LEU A 96 -13.52 8.35 6.41
N PHE A 97 -13.03 7.48 7.31
CA PHE A 97 -13.54 7.41 8.67
C PHE A 97 -13.39 8.73 9.42
N GLN A 98 -12.26 9.41 9.26
CA GLN A 98 -12.07 10.72 9.88
C GLN A 98 -13.01 11.79 9.34
N ALA A 99 -13.28 11.80 8.04
CA ALA A 99 -14.23 12.74 7.44
C ALA A 99 -15.64 12.59 8.04
N THR A 100 -16.02 11.37 8.49
CA THR A 100 -17.32 11.07 9.11
C THR A 100 -17.28 11.00 10.64
N SER A 101 -16.14 11.17 11.26
CA SER A 101 -15.90 10.93 12.68
C SER A 101 -16.63 11.88 13.63
N SER A 102 -17.10 13.03 13.14
CA SER A 102 -17.85 14.02 13.94
C SER A 102 -19.15 13.46 14.56
N ASN A 103 -19.72 12.43 13.97
CA ASN A 103 -20.99 11.82 14.39
C ASN A 103 -20.83 10.73 15.46
N TYR A 104 -19.58 10.39 15.85
CA TYR A 104 -19.30 9.28 16.75
C TYR A 104 -18.71 9.73 18.09
N PRO A 105 -18.87 8.94 19.17
CA PRO A 105 -18.24 9.21 20.46
C PRO A 105 -16.71 9.31 20.34
N LYS A 106 -16.11 10.33 20.95
CA LYS A 106 -14.65 10.58 20.86
C LYS A 106 -13.78 9.40 21.30
N ALA A 107 -14.26 8.61 22.26
CA ALA A 107 -13.56 7.41 22.73
C ALA A 107 -13.50 6.32 21.66
N LEU A 108 -14.59 6.10 20.93
CA LEU A 108 -14.66 5.17 19.80
C LEU A 108 -13.70 5.61 18.70
N VAL A 109 -13.81 6.87 18.28
CA VAL A 109 -12.96 7.43 17.21
C VAL A 109 -11.47 7.24 17.53
N ARG A 110 -11.06 7.56 18.75
CA ARG A 110 -9.68 7.36 19.19
C ARG A 110 -9.23 5.91 19.11
N ASN A 111 -10.05 4.97 19.60
CA ASN A 111 -9.69 3.57 19.60
C ASN A 111 -9.57 3.01 18.16
N VAL A 112 -10.49 3.39 17.27
CA VAL A 112 -10.43 3.02 15.84
C VAL A 112 -9.15 3.54 15.20
N ILE A 113 -8.83 4.83 15.41
CA ILE A 113 -7.62 5.45 14.87
C ILE A 113 -6.36 4.72 15.39
N LEU A 114 -6.29 4.41 16.69
CA LEU A 114 -5.15 3.70 17.27
C LEU A 114 -4.94 2.33 16.65
N ILE A 115 -5.99 1.52 16.55
CA ILE A 115 -5.93 0.17 15.95
C ILE A 115 -5.50 0.29 14.50
N GLN A 116 -6.12 1.16 13.73
CA GLN A 116 -5.84 1.34 12.31
C GLN A 116 -4.40 1.80 12.07
N LEU A 117 -3.90 2.79 12.82
CA LEU A 117 -2.53 3.26 12.72
C LEU A 117 -1.53 2.17 13.10
N SER A 118 -1.81 1.40 14.15
CA SER A 118 -0.94 0.29 14.56
C SER A 118 -0.84 -0.76 13.46
N THR A 119 -1.96 -1.15 12.87
CA THR A 119 -1.99 -2.11 11.75
C THR A 119 -1.22 -1.57 10.55
N THR A 120 -1.49 -0.33 10.14
CA THR A 120 -0.77 0.32 9.02
C THR A 120 0.73 0.43 9.28
N ALA A 121 1.13 0.73 10.53
CA ALA A 121 2.55 0.77 10.91
C ALA A 121 3.24 -0.58 10.77
N LEU A 122 2.60 -1.67 11.19
CA LEU A 122 3.13 -3.03 11.05
C LEU A 122 3.31 -3.41 9.58
N PHE A 123 2.33 -3.14 8.74
CA PHE A 123 2.45 -3.39 7.30
C PHE A 123 3.53 -2.54 6.64
N LEU A 124 3.66 -1.26 6.99
CA LEU A 124 4.73 -0.40 6.47
C LEU A 124 6.11 -0.86 6.92
N PHE A 125 6.23 -1.31 8.16
CA PHE A 125 7.47 -1.89 8.68
C PHE A 125 7.86 -3.15 7.89
N TYR A 126 6.91 -4.04 7.66
CA TYR A 126 7.10 -5.24 6.84
C TYR A 126 7.54 -4.88 5.41
N LEU A 127 6.84 -3.95 4.74
CA LEU A 127 7.20 -3.48 3.41
C LEU A 127 8.61 -2.90 3.31
N LEU A 128 9.04 -2.14 4.32
CA LEU A 128 10.35 -1.50 4.28
C LEU A 128 11.51 -2.47 4.50
N ILE A 129 11.31 -3.52 5.29
CA ILE A 129 12.40 -4.41 5.70
C ILE A 129 12.41 -5.70 4.89
N LEU A 130 11.24 -6.29 4.65
CA LEU A 130 11.13 -7.64 4.11
C LEU A 130 10.65 -7.69 2.66
N SER A 131 9.92 -6.65 2.19
CA SER A 131 9.21 -6.71 0.92
C SER A 131 9.16 -5.35 0.23
N ASN A 132 10.34 -4.75 -0.02
CA ASN A 132 10.42 -3.40 -0.59
C ASN A 132 10.09 -3.40 -2.10
N PRO A 133 8.94 -2.82 -2.52
CA PRO A 133 8.54 -2.80 -3.93
C PRO A 133 9.42 -1.91 -4.82
N PHE A 134 10.27 -1.06 -4.23
CA PHE A 134 11.19 -0.17 -4.95
C PHE A 134 12.64 -0.63 -4.89
N GLU A 135 12.89 -1.90 -4.54
CA GLU A 135 14.23 -2.47 -4.59
C GLU A 135 14.78 -2.40 -6.02
N ARG A 136 16.01 -1.90 -6.17
CA ARG A 136 16.67 -1.76 -7.47
C ARG A 136 17.73 -2.83 -7.67
N LEU A 137 17.84 -3.30 -8.92
CA LEU A 137 18.88 -4.23 -9.35
C LEU A 137 20.16 -3.46 -9.70
N GLU A 138 21.31 -3.96 -9.31
CA GLU A 138 22.61 -3.43 -9.71
C GLU A 138 22.85 -3.61 -11.22
N PHE A 139 22.36 -4.72 -11.79
CA PHE A 139 22.45 -5.04 -13.21
C PHE A 139 21.05 -5.27 -13.78
N PRO A 140 20.40 -4.21 -14.30
CA PRO A 140 19.08 -4.35 -14.90
C PRO A 140 19.12 -5.24 -16.15
N PRO A 141 18.21 -6.22 -16.28
CA PRO A 141 18.12 -7.04 -17.49
C PRO A 141 17.61 -6.20 -18.68
N LEU A 142 17.96 -6.59 -19.90
CA LEU A 142 17.47 -5.93 -21.12
C LEU A 142 15.96 -6.07 -21.30
N ASN A 143 15.35 -7.12 -20.72
CA ASN A 143 13.91 -7.37 -20.74
C ASN A 143 13.51 -8.10 -19.45
N GLY A 144 12.24 -7.93 -19.02
CA GLY A 144 11.73 -8.56 -17.81
C GLY A 144 11.26 -10.00 -18.06
N GLN A 145 11.13 -10.73 -16.94
CA GLN A 145 10.49 -12.05 -16.88
C GLN A 145 8.99 -11.85 -17.00
N ASP A 146 8.26 -12.51 -17.74
CA ASP A 146 6.83 -12.26 -17.95
C ASP A 146 6.00 -12.52 -16.67
N LEU A 147 4.82 -11.89 -16.59
CA LEU A 147 3.83 -12.17 -15.55
C LEU A 147 3.33 -13.61 -15.70
N ASN A 148 3.04 -14.30 -14.60
CA ASN A 148 2.46 -15.64 -14.62
C ASN A 148 1.25 -15.69 -15.57
N PRO A 149 1.14 -16.66 -16.50
CA PRO A 149 0.04 -16.75 -17.45
C PRO A 149 -1.36 -16.74 -16.83
N ILE A 150 -1.50 -17.28 -15.63
CA ILE A 150 -2.76 -17.27 -14.84
C ILE A 150 -3.21 -15.84 -14.53
N LEU A 151 -2.27 -14.93 -14.30
CA LEU A 151 -2.53 -13.52 -13.99
C LEU A 151 -2.79 -12.66 -15.24
N GLN A 152 -2.79 -13.25 -16.42
CA GLN A 152 -3.08 -12.57 -17.70
C GLN A 152 -4.57 -12.61 -18.07
N ASP A 153 -5.43 -13.21 -17.24
CA ASP A 153 -6.89 -13.14 -17.42
C ASP A 153 -7.42 -11.83 -16.80
N VAL A 154 -8.18 -11.07 -17.59
CA VAL A 154 -8.77 -9.78 -17.16
C VAL A 154 -9.70 -9.95 -15.98
N LEU A 155 -10.42 -11.06 -15.88
CA LEU A 155 -11.31 -11.38 -14.75
C LEU A 155 -10.50 -11.71 -13.50
N LEU A 156 -9.38 -12.42 -13.63
CA LEU A 156 -8.49 -12.74 -12.53
C LEU A 156 -7.74 -11.52 -11.99
N VAL A 157 -7.43 -10.53 -12.83
CA VAL A 157 -6.85 -9.25 -12.36
C VAL A 157 -7.73 -8.57 -11.30
N CYS A 158 -9.05 -8.71 -11.41
CA CYS A 158 -10.00 -8.20 -10.40
C CYS A 158 -10.21 -9.17 -9.23
N LEU A 159 -10.11 -10.49 -9.47
CA LEU A 159 -10.43 -11.53 -8.50
C LEU A 159 -9.21 -12.07 -7.75
N LEU A 160 -8.00 -11.72 -8.17
CA LEU A 160 -6.73 -12.24 -7.61
C LEU A 160 -6.60 -12.06 -6.10
N TYR A 161 -7.33 -11.11 -5.57
CA TYR A 161 -7.38 -10.85 -4.14
C TYR A 161 -8.15 -11.88 -3.33
N THR A 162 -9.00 -12.68 -3.97
CA THR A 162 -9.85 -13.68 -3.29
C THR A 162 -9.42 -15.11 -3.53
N SER A 163 -8.66 -15.39 -4.59
CA SER A 163 -8.30 -16.76 -4.99
C SER A 163 -6.89 -17.19 -4.57
N ASP A 164 -5.97 -16.25 -4.34
CA ASP A 164 -4.57 -16.56 -3.97
C ASP A 164 -4.48 -17.30 -2.62
N ALA A 165 -5.43 -17.05 -1.72
CA ALA A 165 -5.56 -17.78 -0.46
C ALA A 165 -6.09 -19.24 -0.62
N ALA A 166 -6.65 -19.58 -1.77
CA ALA A 166 -7.18 -20.92 -2.04
C ALA A 166 -6.18 -21.83 -2.79
N ASP A 167 -5.27 -21.26 -3.58
CA ASP A 167 -4.29 -22.03 -4.34
C ASP A 167 -3.10 -22.52 -3.50
N ASP A 168 -2.76 -21.83 -2.41
CA ASP A 168 -1.74 -22.29 -1.44
C ASP A 168 -2.15 -23.55 -0.66
N LEU A 169 -3.40 -23.99 -0.76
CA LEU A 169 -3.90 -25.21 -0.14
C LEU A 169 -3.89 -26.44 -1.05
N LEU A 170 -3.50 -26.30 -2.32
CA LEU A 170 -3.53 -27.37 -3.32
C LEU A 170 -2.16 -27.79 -3.86
N CYS A 171 -1.06 -27.30 -3.28
CA CYS A 171 0.32 -27.76 -3.57
C CYS A 171 0.87 -28.64 -2.47
#